data_55aec26483d57f8a057c8287cf8e9806
#
_entry.id   55aec26483d57f8a057c8287cf8e9806
#
_cell.length_a   1.000
_cell.length_b   1.000
_cell.length_c   1.000
_cell.angle_alpha   90.00
_cell.angle_beta   90.00
_cell.angle_gamma   90.00
#
_symmetry.space_group_name_H-M   'P 1'
#
loop_
_entity.id
_entity.type
_entity.pdbx_description
1 polymer ?
#
loop_
_entity_poly.entity_id
_entity_poly.type
_entity_poly.pdbx_seq_one_letter_code
_entity_poly.pdbx_strand_id
1 'polypeptide(L)'
;MSELTEFEEARRRRRRKKNWRRTKKLAIVLAVVAVIGITVFAGRQLGWGSHLTNLAASLRGGKGFPVTLDRQETRQLIGVKGGVALCTEGSVTVYNTGGVITGEFLHSYNSPVSVYSGGRLLTYDVGGTDWMLTNKTKTLQSGTGSGILLGGTLNDKGTVALSRRGGSGLSAVTVYNARGEEIFLLESGDCYLSVLALNGKGTWLAAGGVRHQAARYDRAAAGGFAELAG
;
A
#
# COMPACT_ATOMS: atom_id res chain seq x y z
N MET A 1 -67.29 -11.73 -38.79
CA MET A 1 -65.83 -11.92 -38.99
C MET A 1 -64.97 -10.82 -38.29
N SER A 2 -65.54 -9.73 -37.74
CA SER A 2 -64.80 -8.63 -37.14
C SER A 2 -64.39 -8.87 -35.67
N GLU A 3 -65.19 -9.57 -34.87
CA GLU A 3 -64.90 -9.78 -33.44
C GLU A 3 -63.69 -10.70 -33.16
N LEU A 4 -63.41 -11.70 -34.01
CA LEU A 4 -62.31 -12.62 -33.87
C LEU A 4 -60.95 -11.90 -34.07
N THR A 5 -60.92 -10.89 -34.93
CA THR A 5 -59.67 -10.10 -35.17
C THR A 5 -59.34 -9.16 -34.01
N GLU A 6 -60.32 -8.57 -33.35
CA GLU A 6 -60.14 -7.72 -32.17
C GLU A 6 -59.61 -8.52 -30.95
N PHE A 7 -60.12 -9.71 -30.74
CA PHE A 7 -59.66 -10.59 -29.66
C PHE A 7 -58.20 -11.04 -29.87
N GLU A 8 -57.78 -11.32 -31.12
CA GLU A 8 -56.39 -11.68 -31.42
C GLU A 8 -55.45 -10.48 -31.26
N GLU A 9 -55.84 -9.29 -31.68
CA GLU A 9 -55.04 -8.07 -31.46
C GLU A 9 -54.89 -7.73 -29.98
N ALA A 10 -55.96 -7.83 -29.19
CA ALA A 10 -55.87 -7.63 -27.72
C ALA A 10 -54.94 -8.64 -27.04
N ARG A 11 -54.96 -9.90 -27.46
CA ARG A 11 -54.02 -10.95 -27.01
C ARG A 11 -52.57 -10.63 -27.38
N ARG A 12 -52.31 -10.18 -28.64
CA ARG A 12 -50.97 -9.78 -29.08
C ARG A 12 -50.45 -8.56 -28.32
N ARG A 13 -51.29 -7.55 -28.04
CA ARG A 13 -50.94 -6.36 -27.24
C ARG A 13 -50.60 -6.71 -25.79
N ARG A 14 -51.35 -7.64 -25.14
CA ARG A 14 -51.06 -8.13 -23.77
C ARG A 14 -49.75 -8.92 -23.69
N ARG A 15 -49.49 -9.78 -24.71
CA ARG A 15 -48.22 -10.56 -24.81
C ARG A 15 -47.03 -9.61 -25.02
N ARG A 16 -47.14 -8.59 -25.88
CA ARG A 16 -46.11 -7.57 -26.12
C ARG A 16 -45.79 -6.77 -24.85
N LYS A 17 -46.82 -6.33 -24.10
CA LYS A 17 -46.64 -5.61 -22.81
C LYS A 17 -45.99 -6.48 -21.74
N LYS A 18 -46.32 -7.77 -21.66
CA LYS A 18 -45.73 -8.70 -20.71
C LYS A 18 -44.25 -9.01 -21.03
N ASN A 19 -43.95 -9.20 -22.32
CA ASN A 19 -42.59 -9.42 -22.79
C ASN A 19 -41.73 -8.16 -22.61
N TRP A 20 -42.26 -6.98 -22.90
CA TRP A 20 -41.56 -5.72 -22.72
C TRP A 20 -41.23 -5.41 -21.26
N ARG A 21 -42.09 -5.79 -20.32
CA ARG A 21 -41.79 -5.70 -18.88
C ARG A 21 -40.70 -6.69 -18.46
N ARG A 22 -40.66 -7.88 -19.07
CA ARG A 22 -39.61 -8.88 -18.81
C ARG A 22 -38.27 -8.43 -19.40
N THR A 23 -38.26 -7.94 -20.63
CA THR A 23 -37.03 -7.41 -21.28
C THR A 23 -36.49 -6.17 -20.55
N LYS A 24 -37.35 -5.27 -20.07
CA LYS A 24 -36.91 -4.15 -19.23
C LYS A 24 -36.28 -4.61 -17.92
N LYS A 25 -36.87 -5.59 -17.22
CA LYS A 25 -36.27 -6.15 -16.00
C LYS A 25 -34.93 -6.81 -16.28
N LEU A 26 -34.83 -7.55 -17.39
CA LEU A 26 -33.61 -8.21 -17.80
C LEU A 26 -32.51 -7.19 -18.20
N ALA A 27 -32.87 -6.12 -18.88
CA ALA A 27 -31.97 -5.02 -19.22
C ALA A 27 -31.46 -4.27 -17.96
N ILE A 28 -32.33 -4.06 -16.95
CA ILE A 28 -31.92 -3.45 -15.68
C ILE A 28 -30.94 -4.37 -14.93
N VAL A 29 -31.22 -5.68 -14.87
CA VAL A 29 -30.31 -6.64 -14.22
C VAL A 29 -28.96 -6.68 -14.94
N LEU A 30 -28.95 -6.72 -16.27
CA LEU A 30 -27.72 -6.67 -17.06
C LEU A 30 -26.95 -5.35 -16.85
N ALA A 31 -27.64 -4.23 -16.77
CA ALA A 31 -27.01 -2.93 -16.49
C ALA A 31 -26.38 -2.91 -15.09
N VAL A 32 -27.08 -3.44 -14.08
CA VAL A 32 -26.54 -3.54 -12.71
C VAL A 32 -25.31 -4.45 -12.66
N VAL A 33 -25.36 -5.62 -13.33
CA VAL A 33 -24.21 -6.53 -13.41
C VAL A 33 -23.03 -5.88 -14.14
N ALA A 34 -23.30 -5.15 -15.22
CA ALA A 34 -22.26 -4.41 -15.95
C ALA A 34 -21.61 -3.32 -15.07
N VAL A 35 -22.41 -2.55 -14.32
CA VAL A 35 -21.91 -1.52 -13.40
C VAL A 35 -21.06 -2.17 -12.30
N ILE A 36 -21.53 -3.28 -11.71
CA ILE A 36 -20.74 -4.03 -10.71
C ILE A 36 -19.43 -4.55 -11.33
N GLY A 37 -19.49 -5.11 -12.55
CA GLY A 37 -18.29 -5.59 -13.26
C GLY A 37 -17.28 -4.46 -13.54
N ILE A 38 -17.75 -3.30 -14.00
CA ILE A 38 -16.90 -2.13 -14.24
C ILE A 38 -16.31 -1.60 -12.94
N THR A 39 -17.09 -1.51 -11.85
CA THR A 39 -16.58 -1.05 -10.55
C THR A 39 -15.56 -2.02 -9.95
N VAL A 40 -15.77 -3.32 -10.07
CA VAL A 40 -14.79 -4.34 -9.65
C VAL A 40 -13.52 -4.29 -10.49
N PHE A 41 -13.66 -4.15 -11.80
CA PHE A 41 -12.52 -4.05 -12.72
C PHE A 41 -11.71 -2.77 -12.48
N ALA A 42 -12.38 -1.62 -12.40
CA ALA A 42 -11.75 -0.34 -12.08
C ALA A 42 -11.12 -0.36 -10.68
N GLY A 43 -11.79 -0.96 -9.70
CA GLY A 43 -11.28 -1.11 -8.34
C GLY A 43 -10.01 -1.95 -8.27
N ARG A 44 -9.88 -2.98 -9.13
CA ARG A 44 -8.64 -3.77 -9.25
C ARG A 44 -7.49 -2.95 -9.84
N GLN A 45 -7.75 -2.15 -10.87
CA GLN A 45 -6.76 -1.28 -11.50
C GLN A 45 -6.32 -0.13 -10.57
N LEU A 46 -7.24 0.41 -9.77
CA LEU A 46 -7.01 1.53 -8.86
C LEU A 46 -6.56 1.10 -7.45
N GLY A 47 -6.37 -0.21 -7.21
CA GLY A 47 -5.93 -0.71 -5.90
C GLY A 47 -6.96 -0.59 -4.76
N TRP A 48 -8.24 -0.38 -5.06
CA TRP A 48 -9.31 -0.23 -4.07
C TRP A 48 -9.54 -1.48 -3.22
N GLY A 49 -9.14 -2.64 -3.71
CA GLY A 49 -9.25 -3.91 -2.99
C GLY A 49 -8.54 -3.89 -1.63
N SER A 50 -7.39 -3.20 -1.53
CA SER A 50 -6.65 -3.07 -0.28
C SER A 50 -7.35 -2.16 0.74
N HIS A 51 -8.06 -1.13 0.28
CA HIS A 51 -8.81 -0.23 1.17
C HIS A 51 -10.03 -0.92 1.77
N LEU A 52 -10.76 -1.74 1.00
CA LEU A 52 -11.92 -2.48 1.48
C LEU A 52 -11.53 -3.57 2.49
N THR A 53 -10.46 -4.32 2.23
CA THR A 53 -9.95 -5.34 3.16
C THR A 53 -9.43 -4.72 4.45
N ASN A 54 -8.74 -3.58 4.38
CA ASN A 54 -8.28 -2.83 5.56
C ASN A 54 -9.46 -2.29 6.38
N LEU A 55 -10.52 -1.81 5.72
CA LEU A 55 -11.74 -1.34 6.39
C LEU A 55 -12.45 -2.48 7.11
N ALA A 56 -12.67 -3.60 6.44
CA ALA A 56 -13.31 -4.78 7.02
C ALA A 56 -12.51 -5.32 8.22
N ALA A 57 -11.17 -5.37 8.11
CA ALA A 57 -10.31 -5.77 9.21
C ALA A 57 -10.38 -4.81 10.41
N SER A 58 -10.52 -3.50 10.15
CA SER A 58 -10.68 -2.50 11.21
C SER A 58 -12.00 -2.61 11.97
N LEU A 59 -13.04 -3.17 11.36
CA LEU A 59 -14.38 -3.32 11.94
C LEU A 59 -14.59 -4.64 12.71
N ARG A 60 -13.60 -5.55 12.71
CA ARG A 60 -13.70 -6.78 13.50
C ARG A 60 -13.77 -6.44 14.98
N GLY A 61 -14.86 -6.85 15.64
CA GLY A 61 -15.05 -6.69 17.07
C GLY A 61 -14.04 -7.54 17.88
N GLY A 62 -13.56 -6.99 18.98
CA GLY A 62 -12.68 -7.66 19.93
C GLY A 62 -12.93 -7.15 21.36
N LYS A 63 -12.19 -7.66 22.32
CA LYS A 63 -12.30 -7.26 23.74
C LYS A 63 -11.70 -5.87 24.04
N GLY A 64 -11.05 -5.26 23.02
CA GLY A 64 -10.33 -4.00 23.19
C GLY A 64 -8.93 -4.18 23.79
N PHE A 65 -8.32 -3.05 24.14
CA PHE A 65 -7.06 -3.02 24.88
C PHE A 65 -7.31 -3.02 26.40
N PRO A 66 -6.41 -3.56 27.25
CA PRO A 66 -5.03 -3.96 26.92
C PRO A 66 -4.94 -5.34 26.27
N VAL A 67 -3.92 -5.51 25.41
CA VAL A 67 -3.53 -6.80 24.81
C VAL A 67 -2.24 -7.24 25.47
N THR A 68 -2.21 -8.46 26.01
CA THR A 68 -0.98 -9.05 26.54
C THR A 68 -0.10 -9.49 25.38
N LEU A 69 1.13 -9.03 25.36
CA LEU A 69 2.12 -9.41 24.35
C LEU A 69 3.00 -10.51 24.92
N ASP A 70 3.34 -11.50 24.10
CA ASP A 70 4.37 -12.47 24.43
C ASP A 70 5.73 -11.76 24.54
N ARG A 71 6.69 -12.40 25.21
CA ARG A 71 8.03 -11.86 25.50
C ARG A 71 8.89 -11.69 24.24
N GLN A 72 8.40 -10.96 23.27
CA GLN A 72 9.20 -10.54 22.10
C GLN A 72 9.75 -9.14 22.37
N GLU A 73 11.00 -8.91 21.99
CA GLU A 73 11.56 -7.57 22.09
C GLU A 73 10.86 -6.63 21.12
N THR A 74 10.11 -5.68 21.68
CA THR A 74 9.44 -4.64 20.92
C THR A 74 10.47 -3.62 20.45
N ARG A 75 10.62 -3.46 19.15
CA ARG A 75 11.49 -2.46 18.52
C ARG A 75 10.75 -1.15 18.26
N GLN A 76 9.52 -1.23 17.80
CA GLN A 76 8.77 -0.04 17.42
C GLN A 76 7.26 -0.27 17.57
N LEU A 77 6.54 0.76 18.06
CA LEU A 77 5.09 0.84 18.09
C LEU A 77 4.63 1.98 17.18
N ILE A 78 3.76 1.68 16.23
CA ILE A 78 3.36 2.60 15.16
C ILE A 78 1.84 2.74 15.16
N GLY A 79 1.35 3.97 15.29
CA GLY A 79 -0.06 4.26 15.07
C GLY A 79 -0.44 4.08 13.59
N VAL A 80 -1.41 3.23 13.32
CA VAL A 80 -1.95 3.03 11.98
C VAL A 80 -3.42 3.44 11.95
N LYS A 81 -3.94 3.82 10.79
CA LYS A 81 -5.36 4.21 10.67
C LYS A 81 -6.29 3.10 11.17
N GLY A 82 -6.92 3.30 12.34
CA GLY A 82 -7.82 2.33 12.99
C GLY A 82 -7.09 1.15 13.61
N GLY A 83 -5.97 1.41 14.32
CA GLY A 83 -5.24 0.41 15.08
C GLY A 83 -3.81 0.78 15.38
N VAL A 84 -3.00 -0.23 15.66
CA VAL A 84 -1.59 -0.13 16.04
C VAL A 84 -0.82 -1.25 15.34
N ALA A 85 0.36 -0.95 14.86
CA ALA A 85 1.33 -1.95 14.41
C ALA A 85 2.47 -2.08 15.42
N LEU A 86 2.79 -3.30 15.77
CA LEU A 86 3.89 -3.67 16.64
C LEU A 86 4.99 -4.30 15.79
N CYS A 87 6.14 -3.68 15.73
CA CYS A 87 7.33 -4.24 15.09
C CYS A 87 8.23 -4.84 16.17
N THR A 88 8.52 -6.12 16.03
CA THR A 88 9.40 -6.90 16.91
C THR A 88 10.64 -7.34 16.14
N GLU A 89 11.51 -8.14 16.74
CA GLU A 89 12.68 -8.71 16.05
C GLU A 89 12.31 -9.73 14.97
N GLY A 90 11.17 -10.42 15.09
CA GLY A 90 10.79 -11.51 14.19
C GLY A 90 9.51 -11.26 13.40
N SER A 91 8.75 -10.21 13.72
CA SER A 91 7.45 -9.99 13.08
C SER A 91 6.98 -8.55 13.14
N VAL A 92 6.06 -8.23 12.23
CA VAL A 92 5.21 -7.03 12.32
C VAL A 92 3.78 -7.48 12.50
N THR A 93 3.18 -7.16 13.66
CA THR A 93 1.81 -7.53 13.98
C THR A 93 0.92 -6.30 14.01
N VAL A 94 -0.18 -6.33 13.27
CA VAL A 94 -1.13 -5.22 13.16
C VAL A 94 -2.39 -5.55 13.94
N TYR A 95 -2.72 -4.70 14.92
CA TYR A 95 -3.94 -4.76 15.72
C TYR A 95 -4.93 -3.70 15.27
N ASN A 96 -6.22 -4.02 15.28
CA ASN A 96 -7.27 -3.02 15.14
C ASN A 96 -7.62 -2.36 16.47
N THR A 97 -8.54 -1.39 16.48
CA THR A 97 -9.02 -0.71 17.70
C THR A 97 -9.71 -1.64 18.70
N GLY A 98 -10.18 -2.80 18.26
CA GLY A 98 -10.74 -3.86 19.10
C GLY A 98 -9.68 -4.80 19.72
N GLY A 99 -8.38 -4.56 19.50
CA GLY A 99 -7.30 -5.42 20.00
C GLY A 99 -7.17 -6.76 19.25
N VAL A 100 -7.81 -6.89 18.08
CA VAL A 100 -7.74 -8.10 17.26
C VAL A 100 -6.60 -7.99 16.27
N ILE A 101 -5.80 -9.06 16.14
CA ILE A 101 -4.77 -9.16 15.11
C ILE A 101 -5.45 -9.20 13.74
N THR A 102 -5.09 -8.27 12.88
CA THR A 102 -5.57 -8.18 11.51
C THR A 102 -4.58 -8.70 10.48
N GLY A 103 -3.30 -8.69 10.83
CA GLY A 103 -2.21 -9.25 10.05
C GLY A 103 -0.98 -9.45 10.91
N GLU A 104 -0.24 -10.50 10.60
CA GLU A 104 1.04 -10.83 11.20
C GLU A 104 2.00 -11.18 10.05
N PHE A 105 3.15 -10.52 10.02
CA PHE A 105 4.12 -10.61 8.94
C PHE A 105 5.46 -10.99 9.54
N LEU A 106 5.85 -12.24 9.33
CA LEU A 106 7.12 -12.76 9.83
C LEU A 106 8.28 -12.25 8.97
N HIS A 107 9.39 -11.96 9.60
CA HIS A 107 10.65 -11.60 8.97
C HIS A 107 11.84 -12.08 9.82
N SER A 108 13.04 -12.03 9.25
CA SER A 108 14.30 -12.36 9.92
C SER A 108 15.27 -11.17 9.87
N TYR A 109 14.73 -9.95 10.05
CA TYR A 109 15.52 -8.72 10.02
C TYR A 109 16.26 -8.52 11.33
N ASN A 110 17.52 -8.08 11.24
CA ASN A 110 18.34 -7.82 12.43
C ASN A 110 18.01 -6.48 13.08
N SER A 111 17.72 -5.48 12.28
CA SER A 111 17.39 -4.13 12.74
C SER A 111 16.18 -3.59 11.99
N PRO A 112 14.98 -4.17 12.22
CA PRO A 112 13.77 -3.78 11.52
C PRO A 112 13.35 -2.36 11.89
N VAL A 113 13.07 -1.57 10.86
CA VAL A 113 12.46 -0.25 10.98
C VAL A 113 11.20 -0.24 10.11
N SER A 114 10.12 0.30 10.66
CA SER A 114 8.84 0.37 9.97
C SER A 114 8.35 1.82 9.85
N VAL A 115 7.81 2.15 8.69
CA VAL A 115 7.22 3.46 8.37
C VAL A 115 5.82 3.25 7.82
N TYR A 116 4.85 4.03 8.31
CA TYR A 116 3.46 3.92 7.92
C TYR A 116 2.99 5.14 7.13
N SER A 117 2.33 4.93 6.00
CA SER A 117 1.62 5.96 5.24
C SER A 117 0.53 5.33 4.35
N GLY A 118 -0.56 6.03 4.11
CA GLY A 118 -1.62 5.65 3.17
C GLY A 118 -2.24 4.27 3.37
N GLY A 119 -2.27 3.75 4.61
CA GLY A 119 -2.80 2.42 4.91
C GLY A 119 -1.82 1.27 4.60
N ARG A 120 -0.55 1.59 4.37
CA ARG A 120 0.55 0.67 4.11
C ARG A 120 1.66 0.85 5.14
N LEU A 121 2.40 -0.21 5.38
CA LEU A 121 3.55 -0.24 6.27
C LEU A 121 4.74 -0.77 5.47
N LEU A 122 5.78 0.04 5.38
CA LEU A 122 7.08 -0.36 4.86
C LEU A 122 7.93 -0.80 6.03
N THR A 123 8.40 -2.04 6.02
CA THR A 123 9.37 -2.56 6.99
C THR A 123 10.63 -2.96 6.25
N TYR A 124 11.78 -2.51 6.72
CA TYR A 124 13.08 -2.79 6.10
C TYR A 124 14.14 -3.03 7.16
N ASP A 125 15.16 -3.80 6.81
CA ASP A 125 16.28 -4.14 7.69
C ASP A 125 17.42 -3.10 7.52
N VAL A 126 17.60 -2.24 8.51
CA VAL A 126 18.72 -1.28 8.54
C VAL A 126 20.02 -2.04 8.77
N GLY A 127 20.95 -1.94 7.83
CA GLY A 127 22.19 -2.74 7.87
C GLY A 127 22.07 -4.10 7.19
N GLY A 128 20.87 -4.52 6.81
CA GLY A 128 20.58 -5.67 5.96
C GLY A 128 20.20 -5.24 4.54
N THR A 129 19.57 -6.14 3.79
CA THR A 129 19.20 -5.92 2.39
C THR A 129 17.71 -6.05 2.12
N ASP A 130 16.96 -6.61 3.06
CA ASP A 130 15.59 -7.04 2.83
C ASP A 130 14.57 -6.00 3.27
N TRP A 131 13.46 -5.95 2.55
CA TRP A 131 12.34 -5.07 2.86
C TRP A 131 11.00 -5.69 2.47
N MET A 132 9.93 -5.24 3.10
CA MET A 132 8.58 -5.61 2.75
C MET A 132 7.63 -4.42 2.89
N LEU A 133 6.66 -4.34 1.99
CA LEU A 133 5.53 -3.44 2.03
C LEU A 133 4.27 -4.24 2.31
N THR A 134 3.60 -3.93 3.40
CA THR A 134 2.39 -4.62 3.82
C THR A 134 1.21 -3.65 3.92
N ASN A 135 0.01 -4.16 3.90
CA ASN A 135 -1.15 -3.48 4.43
C ASN A 135 -1.57 -4.14 5.76
N LYS A 136 -2.77 -3.87 6.27
CA LYS A 136 -3.25 -4.46 7.53
C LYS A 136 -3.44 -5.98 7.49
N THR A 137 -3.53 -6.60 6.32
CA THR A 137 -3.97 -7.98 6.18
C THR A 137 -3.06 -8.85 5.31
N LYS A 138 -2.22 -8.25 4.49
CA LYS A 138 -1.36 -9.00 3.55
C LYS A 138 -0.10 -8.23 3.17
N THR A 139 0.92 -8.96 2.77
CA THR A 139 2.10 -8.42 2.08
C THR A 139 1.71 -8.00 0.66
N LEU A 140 2.08 -6.79 0.29
CA LEU A 140 1.84 -6.21 -1.03
C LEU A 140 3.05 -6.43 -1.93
N GLN A 141 4.24 -6.20 -1.38
CA GLN A 141 5.52 -6.33 -2.06
C GLN A 141 6.59 -6.74 -1.04
N SER A 142 7.60 -7.42 -1.50
CA SER A 142 8.82 -7.69 -0.74
C SER A 142 9.98 -7.80 -1.72
N GLY A 143 11.17 -7.53 -1.26
CA GLY A 143 12.35 -7.61 -2.10
C GLY A 143 13.63 -7.56 -1.29
N THR A 144 14.72 -7.88 -1.98
CA THR A 144 16.07 -7.76 -1.48
C THR A 144 16.77 -6.65 -2.26
N GLY A 145 17.30 -5.66 -1.57
CA GLY A 145 18.05 -4.56 -2.17
C GLY A 145 19.40 -5.04 -2.71
N SER A 146 19.92 -4.35 -3.72
CA SER A 146 21.26 -4.61 -4.28
C SER A 146 22.42 -4.11 -3.40
N GLY A 147 22.14 -3.71 -2.16
CA GLY A 147 23.12 -3.22 -1.17
C GLY A 147 22.49 -3.03 0.19
N ILE A 148 23.34 -2.77 1.18
CA ILE A 148 22.95 -2.57 2.58
C ILE A 148 22.01 -1.37 2.70
N LEU A 149 20.81 -1.57 3.24
CA LEU A 149 19.81 -0.52 3.45
C LEU A 149 20.24 0.43 4.57
N LEU A 150 20.14 1.73 4.29
CA LEU A 150 20.45 2.81 5.21
C LEU A 150 19.18 3.52 5.72
N GLY A 151 18.14 3.54 4.92
CA GLY A 151 16.88 4.20 5.25
C GLY A 151 15.80 3.92 4.22
N GLY A 152 14.56 4.21 4.60
CA GLY A 152 13.41 4.02 3.73
C GLY A 152 12.26 4.93 4.09
N THR A 153 11.44 5.27 3.11
CA THR A 153 10.20 6.03 3.30
C THR A 153 9.15 5.59 2.31
N LEU A 154 7.89 5.88 2.62
CA LEU A 154 6.78 5.67 1.70
C LEU A 154 5.80 6.83 1.76
N ASN A 155 5.01 7.00 0.72
CA ASN A 155 3.93 7.96 0.66
C ASN A 155 2.54 7.30 0.68
N ASP A 156 1.49 8.12 0.73
CA ASP A 156 0.11 7.67 0.79
C ASP A 156 -0.35 6.89 -0.46
N LYS A 157 0.31 7.07 -1.60
CA LYS A 157 0.01 6.35 -2.85
C LYS A 157 0.71 5.00 -2.96
N GLY A 158 1.68 4.73 -2.06
CA GLY A 158 2.46 3.50 -2.05
C GLY A 158 3.74 3.57 -2.89
N THR A 159 4.21 4.78 -3.20
CA THR A 159 5.57 4.98 -3.69
C THR A 159 6.53 4.77 -2.53
N VAL A 160 7.54 3.96 -2.74
CA VAL A 160 8.57 3.59 -1.75
C VAL A 160 9.91 4.13 -2.22
N ALA A 161 10.66 4.77 -1.33
CA ALA A 161 12.05 5.11 -1.57
C ALA A 161 12.93 4.41 -0.54
N LEU A 162 13.96 3.72 -1.03
CA LEU A 162 14.93 2.99 -0.21
C LEU A 162 16.33 3.51 -0.50
N SER A 163 17.03 3.92 0.54
CA SER A 163 18.44 4.25 0.47
C SER A 163 19.29 3.04 0.81
N ARG A 164 20.35 2.84 0.03
CA ARG A 164 21.30 1.75 0.19
C ARG A 164 22.74 2.25 0.11
N ARG A 165 23.64 1.54 0.76
CA ARG A 165 25.07 1.73 0.62
C ARG A 165 25.56 1.08 -0.67
N GLY A 166 26.54 1.70 -1.34
CA GLY A 166 27.14 1.15 -2.53
C GLY A 166 26.50 1.66 -3.82
N GLY A 167 26.81 1.05 -4.92
CA GLY A 167 26.57 1.53 -6.27
C GLY A 167 27.85 2.09 -6.85
N SER A 168 27.74 3.07 -7.75
CA SER A 168 28.90 3.81 -8.30
C SER A 168 29.47 4.83 -7.31
N GLY A 169 28.78 5.12 -6.19
CA GLY A 169 29.14 6.07 -5.16
C GLY A 169 29.09 5.50 -3.74
N LEU A 170 28.97 6.39 -2.73
CA LEU A 170 28.86 6.00 -1.33
C LEU A 170 27.48 5.44 -1.01
N SER A 171 26.45 6.00 -1.59
CA SER A 171 25.07 5.54 -1.43
C SER A 171 24.24 5.79 -2.68
N ALA A 172 23.10 5.10 -2.75
CA ALA A 172 22.10 5.30 -3.78
C ALA A 172 20.69 5.23 -3.18
N VAL A 173 19.77 6.00 -3.74
CA VAL A 173 18.33 5.95 -3.40
C VAL A 173 17.59 5.43 -4.61
N THR A 174 16.89 4.32 -4.44
CA THR A 174 15.99 3.76 -5.46
C THR A 174 14.55 4.05 -5.08
N VAL A 175 13.76 4.53 -6.03
CA VAL A 175 12.34 4.80 -5.83
C VAL A 175 11.52 3.82 -6.65
N TYR A 176 10.58 3.17 -5.99
CA TYR A 176 9.64 2.21 -6.57
C TYR A 176 8.23 2.78 -6.58
N ASN A 177 7.49 2.56 -7.65
CA ASN A 177 6.08 2.89 -7.69
C ASN A 177 5.24 1.85 -6.91
N ALA A 178 3.92 2.08 -6.83
CA ALA A 178 2.99 1.18 -6.12
C ALA A 178 2.91 -0.24 -6.73
N ARG A 179 3.47 -0.48 -7.92
CA ARG A 179 3.57 -1.79 -8.57
C ARG A 179 4.88 -2.51 -8.29
N GLY A 180 5.85 -1.84 -7.64
CA GLY A 180 7.19 -2.37 -7.39
C GLY A 180 8.15 -2.16 -8.56
N GLU A 181 7.79 -1.32 -9.54
CA GLU A 181 8.67 -0.96 -10.64
C GLU A 181 9.58 0.18 -10.20
N GLU A 182 10.88 0.09 -10.51
CA GLU A 182 11.83 1.17 -10.28
C GLU A 182 11.52 2.32 -11.23
N ILE A 183 11.31 3.52 -10.67
CA ILE A 183 10.99 4.74 -11.44
C ILE A 183 12.06 5.80 -11.35
N PHE A 184 12.98 5.68 -10.39
CA PHE A 184 14.02 6.69 -10.19
C PHE A 184 15.19 6.09 -9.40
N LEU A 185 16.42 6.47 -9.78
CA LEU A 185 17.66 6.15 -9.09
C LEU A 185 18.47 7.44 -8.90
N LEU A 186 18.85 7.72 -7.66
CA LEU A 186 19.77 8.80 -7.29
C LEU A 186 21.02 8.19 -6.70
N GLU A 187 22.16 8.47 -7.26
CA GLU A 187 23.47 8.07 -6.71
C GLU A 187 24.20 9.25 -6.09
N SER A 188 24.83 9.04 -4.96
CA SER A 188 25.64 10.03 -4.25
C SER A 188 27.06 9.52 -4.07
N GLY A 189 28.02 10.29 -4.58
CA GLY A 189 29.47 9.98 -4.47
C GLY A 189 30.10 10.49 -3.19
N ASP A 190 29.46 11.42 -2.46
CA ASP A 190 30.04 12.12 -1.31
C ASP A 190 29.24 12.03 -0.02
N CYS A 191 28.02 11.49 -0.08
CA CYS A 191 27.09 11.40 1.05
C CYS A 191 26.56 9.98 1.26
N TYR A 192 26.39 9.58 2.53
CA TYR A 192 25.57 8.46 2.93
C TYR A 192 24.15 8.98 3.18
N LEU A 193 23.28 8.84 2.21
CA LEU A 193 21.88 9.29 2.29
C LEU A 193 21.10 8.32 3.17
N SER A 194 20.66 8.75 4.35
CA SER A 194 19.97 7.90 5.33
C SER A 194 18.60 8.43 5.75
N VAL A 195 18.31 9.69 5.46
CA VAL A 195 17.02 10.32 5.76
C VAL A 195 16.32 10.64 4.45
N LEU A 196 15.14 10.06 4.28
CA LEU A 196 14.35 10.22 3.06
C LEU A 196 12.95 10.73 3.40
N ALA A 197 12.40 11.58 2.54
CA ALA A 197 11.01 11.98 2.59
C ALA A 197 10.43 12.09 1.18
N LEU A 198 9.23 11.57 1.01
CA LEU A 198 8.43 11.67 -0.21
C LEU A 198 7.25 12.60 0.02
N ASN A 199 6.92 13.44 -0.96
CA ASN A 199 5.67 14.17 -0.90
C ASN A 199 4.46 13.24 -1.12
N GLY A 200 3.25 13.67 -0.70
CA GLY A 200 2.05 12.86 -0.81
C GLY A 200 1.67 12.49 -2.26
N LYS A 201 2.10 13.26 -3.26
CA LYS A 201 1.89 12.94 -4.68
C LYS A 201 2.91 11.94 -5.24
N GLY A 202 4.06 11.75 -4.58
CA GLY A 202 5.16 10.91 -5.06
C GLY A 202 5.94 11.52 -6.22
N THR A 203 5.93 12.86 -6.34
CA THR A 203 6.63 13.61 -7.41
C THR A 203 7.91 14.27 -6.93
N TRP A 204 8.11 14.37 -5.61
CA TRP A 204 9.29 14.96 -5.01
C TRP A 204 9.89 14.04 -3.96
N LEU A 205 11.19 13.87 -4.03
CA LEU A 205 12.01 13.18 -3.05
C LEU A 205 12.97 14.20 -2.40
N ALA A 206 12.96 14.28 -1.08
CA ALA A 206 14.01 14.92 -0.30
C ALA A 206 14.90 13.82 0.28
N ALA A 207 16.22 13.98 0.13
CA ALA A 207 17.20 13.07 0.68
C ALA A 207 18.25 13.87 1.47
N GLY A 208 18.55 13.39 2.67
CA GLY A 208 19.56 13.94 3.55
C GLY A 208 20.48 12.87 4.09
N GLY A 209 21.68 13.25 4.50
CA GLY A 209 22.63 12.27 4.97
C GLY A 209 23.90 12.86 5.56
N VAL A 210 24.88 12.02 5.77
CA VAL A 210 26.20 12.36 6.31
C VAL A 210 27.20 12.39 5.18
N ARG A 211 27.89 13.52 5.02
CA ARG A 211 28.96 13.67 4.04
C ARG A 211 30.21 12.99 4.56
N HIS A 212 30.84 12.19 3.70
CA HIS A 212 32.15 11.65 3.98
C HIS A 212 33.23 12.71 3.62
N GLN A 213 33.78 13.40 4.63
CA GLN A 213 34.98 14.20 4.47
C GLN A 213 36.13 13.47 5.13
N ALA A 214 37.14 13.13 4.33
CA ALA A 214 38.40 12.66 4.86
C ALA A 214 39.02 13.76 5.73
N ALA A 215 38.97 13.59 7.07
CA ALA A 215 39.63 14.39 8.09
C ALA A 215 38.88 15.56 8.80
N ARG A 216 37.57 15.81 8.60
CA ARG A 216 36.81 16.69 9.48
C ARG A 216 35.39 16.16 9.73
N TYR A 217 35.04 15.97 11.02
CA TYR A 217 33.65 15.74 11.44
C TYR A 217 32.87 17.08 11.35
N ASP A 218 32.56 17.51 10.16
CA ASP A 218 31.56 18.55 9.95
C ASP A 218 30.23 17.88 9.64
N ARG A 219 29.27 18.02 10.54
CA ARG A 219 27.86 17.70 10.31
C ARG A 219 27.28 18.70 9.29
N ALA A 220 27.69 18.60 8.05
CA ALA A 220 27.03 19.30 6.98
C ALA A 220 25.82 18.45 6.55
N ALA A 221 24.62 18.91 6.87
CA ALA A 221 23.40 18.37 6.28
C ALA A 221 23.45 18.71 4.78
N ALA A 222 23.88 17.75 3.96
CA ALA A 222 23.68 17.84 2.53
C ALA A 222 22.24 17.41 2.25
N GLY A 223 21.35 18.38 2.09
CA GLY A 223 19.97 18.18 1.65
C GLY A 223 19.86 18.44 0.16
N GLY A 224 19.24 17.54 -0.57
CA GLY A 224 18.90 17.72 -1.97
C GLY A 224 17.43 17.40 -2.23
N PHE A 225 16.81 18.13 -3.16
CA PHE A 225 15.47 17.82 -3.67
C PHE A 225 15.62 17.33 -5.10
N ALA A 226 14.97 16.21 -5.42
CA ALA A 226 14.88 15.69 -6.77
C ALA A 226 13.41 15.59 -7.20
N GLU A 227 13.10 16.05 -8.39
CA GLU A 227 11.79 15.86 -9.00
C GLU A 227 11.74 14.47 -9.64
N LEU A 228 10.71 13.72 -9.29
CA LEU A 228 10.47 12.38 -9.84
C LEU A 228 9.61 12.54 -11.09
N ALA A 229 10.09 12.00 -12.22
CA ALA A 229 9.34 11.97 -13.46
C ALA A 229 8.01 11.21 -13.28
N GLY A 230 6.91 11.84 -13.72
CA GLY A 230 5.54 11.31 -13.63
C GLY A 230 5.24 10.29 -14.74
#